data_315501886f63a1b72429be6bb48e6a12
#
_entry.id   315501886f63a1b72429be6bb48e6a12
#
_cell.length_a   1.000
_cell.length_b   1.000
_cell.length_c   1.000
_cell.angle_alpha   90.00
_cell.angle_beta   90.00
_cell.angle_gamma   90.00
#
_symmetry.space_group_name_H-M   'P 1'
#
loop_
_entity.id
_entity.type
_entity.pdbx_description
1 polymer ?
#
loop_
_entity_poly.entity_id
_entity_poly.type
_entity_poly.pdbx_seq_one_letter_code
_entity_poly.pdbx_strand_id
1 'polypeptide(L)'
;KPDESLSHKGFRCAKFELIPSFLPSFYNIDTKRCNSMSGSAVYLLKGSQDILPEDAVCTSCGAAMHVHSNREIVLSRLRFGNALTQISVVRKRFLCPSCGASHMQHIPYCSEHHRITKELEAYACDLLSFGTYTNKQVAELCGLHQHTIKAIDQRRLESLYVKDGKLIKPTHYDRFLGIDEF
;
A
#
# COMPACT_ATOMS: atom_id res chain seq x y z
N LYS A 1 -8.43 44.92 34.68
CA LYS A 1 -8.80 43.48 34.61
C LYS A 1 -9.56 43.26 33.32
N PRO A 2 -9.04 42.59 32.38
CA PRO A 2 -9.88 41.86 31.44
C PRO A 2 -9.53 40.39 31.51
N ASP A 3 -10.57 39.64 31.66
CA ASP A 3 -10.63 38.19 31.56
C ASP A 3 -10.87 37.85 30.07
N GLU A 4 -9.85 37.41 29.38
CA GLU A 4 -10.01 36.84 28.03
C GLU A 4 -9.89 35.33 28.07
N SER A 5 -11.03 34.68 28.21
CA SER A 5 -11.20 33.29 27.94
C SER A 5 -11.08 33.05 26.43
N LEU A 6 -9.92 32.67 25.95
CA LEU A 6 -9.72 32.13 24.59
C LEU A 6 -10.41 30.77 24.48
N SER A 7 -11.66 30.79 24.03
CA SER A 7 -12.34 29.57 23.60
C SER A 7 -11.63 28.98 22.40
N HIS A 8 -10.97 27.84 22.58
CA HIS A 8 -10.50 27.01 21.47
C HIS A 8 -11.70 26.56 20.62
N LYS A 9 -12.02 27.37 19.60
CA LYS A 9 -12.91 26.90 18.52
C LYS A 9 -12.20 25.74 17.82
N GLY A 10 -12.66 24.53 18.13
CA GLY A 10 -12.17 23.33 17.48
C GLY A 10 -12.26 23.47 15.97
N PHE A 11 -11.12 23.33 15.30
CA PHE A 11 -11.05 23.11 13.86
C PHE A 11 -11.89 21.87 13.58
N ARG A 12 -13.11 22.04 13.06
CA ARG A 12 -13.85 20.97 12.43
C ARG A 12 -13.06 20.59 11.19
N CYS A 13 -12.40 19.44 11.24
CA CYS A 13 -11.75 18.86 10.08
C CYS A 13 -12.81 18.77 8.97
N ALA A 14 -12.64 19.52 7.89
CA ALA A 14 -13.44 19.37 6.70
C ALA A 14 -13.39 17.90 6.29
N LYS A 15 -14.56 17.27 6.11
CA LYS A 15 -14.62 15.92 5.56
C LYS A 15 -13.90 15.94 4.22
N PHE A 16 -12.74 15.32 4.14
CA PHE A 16 -12.00 15.18 2.91
C PHE A 16 -12.77 14.24 1.98
N GLU A 17 -13.55 14.79 1.08
CA GLU A 17 -14.28 14.05 0.03
C GLU A 17 -13.38 13.48 -1.07
N LEU A 18 -12.06 13.65 -0.97
CA LEU A 18 -11.08 13.18 -1.95
C LEU A 18 -10.73 11.68 -1.86
N ILE A 19 -11.27 10.96 -0.87
CA ILE A 19 -10.86 9.59 -0.58
C ILE A 19 -11.60 8.50 -1.37
N PRO A 20 -12.88 8.65 -1.78
CA PRO A 20 -13.63 7.55 -2.39
C PRO A 20 -13.12 7.09 -3.76
N SER A 21 -12.53 7.98 -4.55
CA SER A 21 -12.13 7.65 -5.94
C SER A 21 -10.89 6.75 -6.04
N PHE A 22 -10.04 6.72 -5.01
CA PHE A 22 -8.78 5.96 -5.01
C PHE A 22 -8.84 4.64 -4.23
N LEU A 23 -9.92 4.37 -3.50
CA LEU A 23 -10.09 3.17 -2.68
C LEU A 23 -11.42 2.49 -3.04
N PRO A 24 -11.44 1.72 -4.14
CA PRO A 24 -12.66 1.06 -4.59
C PRO A 24 -13.22 0.13 -3.50
N SER A 25 -14.51 0.21 -3.28
CA SER A 25 -15.24 -0.61 -2.29
C SER A 25 -14.82 -0.41 -0.83
N PHE A 26 -14.13 0.70 -0.51
CA PHE A 26 -13.77 1.08 0.85
C PHE A 26 -14.73 2.16 1.36
N TYR A 27 -15.42 1.89 2.47
CA TYR A 27 -16.51 2.72 2.99
C TYR A 27 -16.44 2.88 4.52
N ASN A 28 -17.33 3.73 5.07
CA ASN A 28 -17.37 4.07 6.50
C ASN A 28 -16.01 4.56 7.03
N ILE A 29 -15.42 5.51 6.33
CA ILE A 29 -14.07 5.97 6.62
C ILE A 29 -14.08 6.90 7.85
N ASP A 30 -13.37 6.51 8.89
CA ASP A 30 -13.00 7.35 10.02
C ASP A 30 -11.50 7.73 9.91
N THR A 31 -11.20 9.01 10.13
CA THR A 31 -9.83 9.52 10.01
C THR A 31 -9.32 9.98 11.36
N LYS A 32 -8.22 9.38 11.80
CA LYS A 32 -7.50 9.78 13.02
C LYS A 32 -6.12 10.31 12.71
N ARG A 33 -5.78 11.45 13.29
CA ARG A 33 -4.40 11.93 13.32
C ARG A 33 -3.72 11.41 14.60
N CYS A 34 -2.64 10.67 14.41
CA CYS A 34 -1.80 10.15 15.48
C CYS A 34 -0.37 10.70 15.31
N ASN A 35 0.45 10.63 16.35
CA ASN A 35 1.88 10.83 16.23
C ASN A 35 2.55 9.45 16.23
N SER A 36 3.52 9.27 15.34
CA SER A 36 4.38 8.08 15.37
C SER A 36 5.31 8.12 16.58
N MET A 37 5.94 7.02 16.91
CA MET A 37 6.96 6.97 17.98
C MET A 37 8.15 7.91 17.70
N SER A 38 8.40 8.23 16.42
CA SER A 38 9.40 9.21 15.99
C SER A 38 8.90 10.67 15.97
N GLY A 39 7.68 10.94 16.43
CA GLY A 39 7.08 12.27 16.46
C GLY A 39 6.48 12.75 15.14
N SER A 40 6.58 11.98 14.06
CA SER A 40 5.98 12.32 12.77
C SER A 40 4.46 12.17 12.82
N ALA A 41 3.72 13.07 12.16
CA ALA A 41 2.27 12.95 12.04
C ALA A 41 1.90 11.75 11.16
N VAL A 42 0.91 10.98 11.61
CA VAL A 42 0.33 9.84 10.87
C VAL A 42 -1.17 10.04 10.76
N TYR A 43 -1.71 9.98 9.55
CA TYR A 43 -3.15 9.89 9.31
C TYR A 43 -3.53 8.43 9.15
N LEU A 44 -4.37 7.94 10.05
CA LEU A 44 -4.94 6.60 10.00
C LEU A 44 -6.38 6.68 9.50
N LEU A 45 -6.63 6.08 8.34
CA LEU A 45 -7.95 5.93 7.72
C LEU A 45 -8.48 4.54 8.10
N LYS A 46 -9.49 4.48 8.96
CA LYS A 46 -10.18 3.23 9.28
C LYS A 46 -11.44 3.10 8.45
N GLY A 47 -11.67 1.93 7.89
CA GLY A 47 -12.87 1.67 7.11
C GLY A 47 -13.13 0.19 6.90
N SER A 48 -14.20 -0.08 6.19
CA SER A 48 -14.62 -1.43 5.82
C SER A 48 -14.41 -1.64 4.32
N GLN A 49 -14.15 -2.89 3.95
CA GLN A 49 -14.02 -3.34 2.56
C GLN A 49 -15.20 -4.24 2.21
N ASP A 50 -15.83 -3.97 1.07
CA ASP A 50 -16.87 -4.85 0.53
C ASP A 50 -16.30 -6.24 0.21
N ILE A 51 -17.15 -7.25 0.35
CA ILE A 51 -16.85 -8.60 -0.13
C ILE A 51 -17.11 -8.60 -1.64
N LEU A 52 -16.09 -8.91 -2.40
CA LEU A 52 -16.24 -9.06 -3.84
C LEU A 52 -16.92 -10.42 -4.15
N PRO A 53 -17.72 -10.53 -5.23
CA PRO A 53 -18.39 -11.78 -5.57
C PRO A 53 -17.43 -12.98 -5.70
N GLU A 54 -16.22 -12.76 -6.21
CA GLU A 54 -15.18 -13.78 -6.34
C GLU A 54 -14.66 -14.29 -4.99
N ASP A 55 -14.71 -13.48 -3.92
CA ASP A 55 -14.31 -13.92 -2.58
C ASP A 55 -15.33 -14.87 -1.95
N ALA A 56 -16.59 -14.83 -2.39
CA ALA A 56 -17.68 -15.64 -1.83
C ALA A 56 -17.80 -17.02 -2.48
N VAL A 57 -16.99 -17.32 -3.49
CA VAL A 57 -17.04 -18.58 -4.24
C VAL A 57 -15.72 -19.35 -4.14
N CYS A 58 -15.81 -20.64 -3.87
CA CYS A 58 -14.64 -21.49 -3.78
C CYS A 58 -14.05 -21.77 -5.17
N THR A 59 -12.78 -21.43 -5.36
CA THR A 59 -12.07 -21.66 -6.64
C THR A 59 -11.83 -23.15 -6.94
N SER A 60 -11.87 -24.02 -5.92
CA SER A 60 -11.62 -25.46 -6.08
C SER A 60 -12.86 -26.28 -6.43
N CYS A 61 -14.05 -25.93 -5.89
CA CYS A 61 -15.25 -26.72 -6.06
C CYS A 61 -16.50 -25.91 -6.45
N GLY A 62 -16.39 -24.57 -6.61
CA GLY A 62 -17.50 -23.70 -6.99
C GLY A 62 -18.57 -23.45 -5.90
N ALA A 63 -18.42 -24.06 -4.71
CA ALA A 63 -19.40 -23.89 -3.63
C ALA A 63 -19.30 -22.50 -2.99
N ALA A 64 -20.42 -22.02 -2.44
CA ALA A 64 -20.44 -20.77 -1.66
C ALA A 64 -19.58 -20.92 -0.38
N MET A 65 -18.80 -19.90 -0.09
CA MET A 65 -17.93 -19.83 1.07
C MET A 65 -18.54 -18.96 2.17
N HIS A 66 -18.15 -19.22 3.41
CA HIS A 66 -18.54 -18.38 4.55
C HIS A 66 -17.33 -17.71 5.20
N VAL A 67 -17.58 -16.58 5.87
CA VAL A 67 -16.54 -15.88 6.63
C VAL A 67 -16.20 -16.70 7.88
N HIS A 68 -14.96 -17.18 7.95
CA HIS A 68 -14.45 -17.97 9.06
C HIS A 68 -13.82 -17.08 10.16
N SER A 69 -13.06 -16.06 9.77
CA SER A 69 -12.39 -15.16 10.71
C SER A 69 -12.12 -13.79 10.10
N ASN A 70 -11.88 -12.82 10.97
CA ASN A 70 -11.55 -11.45 10.60
C ASN A 70 -10.19 -11.07 11.17
N ARG A 71 -9.40 -10.31 10.40
CA ARG A 71 -8.12 -9.77 10.85
C ARG A 71 -7.97 -8.33 10.39
N GLU A 72 -7.72 -7.43 11.31
CA GLU A 72 -7.33 -6.05 10.98
C GLU A 72 -5.92 -6.04 10.39
N ILE A 73 -5.76 -5.37 9.26
CA ILE A 73 -4.47 -5.13 8.61
C ILE A 73 -4.29 -3.63 8.41
N VAL A 74 -3.04 -3.18 8.49
CA VAL A 74 -2.67 -1.79 8.22
C VAL A 74 -1.81 -1.76 6.97
N LEU A 75 -2.21 -0.92 6.01
CA LEU A 75 -1.51 -0.69 4.75
C LEU A 75 -0.90 0.71 4.77
N SER A 76 0.37 0.84 4.40
CA SER A 76 0.95 2.16 4.15
C SER A 76 0.49 2.68 2.80
N ARG A 77 0.23 4.00 2.73
CA ARG A 77 -0.23 4.72 1.55
C ARG A 77 0.69 5.91 1.26
N LEU A 78 0.51 6.53 0.10
CA LEU A 78 1.15 7.81 -0.24
C LEU A 78 0.98 8.84 0.88
N ARG A 79 2.02 9.58 1.15
CA ARG A 79 2.01 10.66 2.15
C ARG A 79 1.02 11.74 1.79
N PHE A 80 0.43 12.34 2.79
CA PHE A 80 -0.31 13.58 2.66
C PHE A 80 0.54 14.74 3.23
N GLY A 81 1.16 15.50 2.34
CA GLY A 81 2.18 16.47 2.74
C GLY A 81 3.35 15.77 3.46
N ASN A 82 3.68 16.24 4.65
CA ASN A 82 4.75 15.67 5.48
C ASN A 82 4.28 14.50 6.37
N ALA A 83 2.98 14.21 6.39
CA ALA A 83 2.42 13.15 7.23
C ALA A 83 2.38 11.81 6.51
N LEU A 84 2.72 10.74 7.23
CA LEU A 84 2.49 9.38 6.78
C LEU A 84 0.99 9.10 6.74
N THR A 85 0.54 8.34 5.76
CA THR A 85 -0.85 7.93 5.66
C THR A 85 -0.94 6.41 5.69
N GLN A 86 -1.85 5.90 6.49
CA GLN A 86 -2.10 4.47 6.66
C GLN A 86 -3.59 4.17 6.53
N ILE A 87 -3.92 3.01 6.01
CA ILE A 87 -5.29 2.49 5.90
C ILE A 87 -5.38 1.26 6.79
N SER A 88 -6.31 1.30 7.75
CA SER A 88 -6.68 0.14 8.55
C SER A 88 -7.98 -0.45 8.00
N VAL A 89 -7.92 -1.70 7.58
CA VAL A 89 -9.06 -2.43 7.02
C VAL A 89 -9.17 -3.82 7.65
N VAL A 90 -10.40 -4.25 7.90
CA VAL A 90 -10.69 -5.62 8.36
C VAL A 90 -10.73 -6.54 7.16
N ARG A 91 -9.74 -7.41 7.03
CA ARG A 91 -9.64 -8.44 6.00
C ARG A 91 -10.27 -9.74 6.48
N LYS A 92 -11.16 -10.30 5.71
CA LYS A 92 -11.90 -11.53 6.03
C LYS A 92 -11.16 -12.76 5.50
N ARG A 93 -11.26 -13.87 6.22
CA ARG A 93 -10.83 -15.18 5.75
C ARG A 93 -12.06 -16.02 5.46
N PHE A 94 -12.13 -16.57 4.27
CA PHE A 94 -13.22 -17.43 3.83
C PHE A 94 -12.83 -18.91 3.97
N LEU A 95 -13.82 -19.73 4.28
CA LEU A 95 -13.69 -21.20 4.36
C LEU A 95 -14.82 -21.83 3.56
N CYS A 96 -14.46 -22.81 2.73
CA CYS A 96 -15.42 -23.62 1.99
C CYS A 96 -15.93 -24.76 2.87
N PRO A 97 -17.26 -24.88 3.10
CA PRO A 97 -17.82 -25.97 3.88
C PRO A 97 -17.77 -27.32 3.16
N SER A 98 -17.66 -27.34 1.83
CA SER A 98 -17.70 -28.55 1.02
C SER A 98 -16.33 -29.23 0.88
N CYS A 99 -15.25 -28.48 0.66
CA CYS A 99 -13.92 -29.04 0.41
C CYS A 99 -12.85 -28.60 1.41
N GLY A 100 -13.18 -27.72 2.37
CA GLY A 100 -12.23 -27.23 3.37
C GLY A 100 -11.21 -26.21 2.86
N ALA A 101 -11.24 -25.84 1.59
CA ALA A 101 -10.37 -24.82 1.02
C ALA A 101 -10.59 -23.46 1.70
N SER A 102 -9.53 -22.70 1.89
CA SER A 102 -9.64 -21.36 2.49
C SER A 102 -8.78 -20.34 1.75
N HIS A 103 -9.28 -19.11 1.66
CA HIS A 103 -8.51 -17.98 1.14
C HIS A 103 -8.80 -16.70 1.94
N MET A 104 -7.96 -15.69 1.74
CA MET A 104 -8.13 -14.36 2.32
C MET A 104 -8.84 -13.44 1.33
N GLN A 105 -9.74 -12.59 1.83
CA GLN A 105 -10.42 -11.57 1.04
C GLN A 105 -9.42 -10.81 0.16
N HIS A 106 -9.76 -10.64 -1.10
CA HIS A 106 -9.01 -9.77 -2.00
C HIS A 106 -9.26 -8.30 -1.66
N ILE A 107 -8.18 -7.52 -1.58
CA ILE A 107 -8.24 -6.07 -1.39
C ILE A 107 -7.68 -5.42 -2.65
N PRO A 108 -8.51 -4.80 -3.50
CA PRO A 108 -8.13 -4.38 -4.85
C PRO A 108 -6.97 -3.39 -4.89
N TYR A 109 -6.86 -2.52 -3.89
CA TYR A 109 -5.83 -1.49 -3.79
C TYR A 109 -4.58 -1.92 -3.01
N CYS A 110 -4.55 -3.14 -2.45
CA CYS A 110 -3.38 -3.68 -1.76
C CYS A 110 -2.37 -4.23 -2.76
N SER A 111 -1.09 -3.96 -2.54
CA SER A 111 0.00 -4.64 -3.24
C SER A 111 -0.04 -6.14 -2.97
N GLU A 112 0.34 -6.96 -3.94
CA GLU A 112 0.34 -8.43 -3.81
C GLU A 112 1.41 -8.91 -2.83
N HIS A 113 2.52 -8.22 -2.73
CA HIS A 113 3.70 -8.67 -2.01
C HIS A 113 3.94 -7.95 -0.69
N HIS A 114 3.38 -6.74 -0.51
CA HIS A 114 3.64 -5.91 0.64
C HIS A 114 2.36 -5.33 1.23
N ARG A 115 2.41 -4.94 2.49
CA ARG A 115 1.32 -4.21 3.16
C ARG A 115 1.35 -2.73 2.83
N ILE A 116 1.30 -2.42 1.56
CA ILE A 116 1.25 -1.07 1.00
C ILE A 116 0.16 -0.99 -0.04
N THR A 117 -0.26 0.20 -0.41
CA THR A 117 -1.17 0.37 -1.54
C THR A 117 -0.42 0.24 -2.87
N LYS A 118 -1.14 -0.20 -3.92
CA LYS A 118 -0.60 -0.25 -5.30
C LYS A 118 -0.09 1.11 -5.78
N GLU A 119 -0.78 2.20 -5.37
CA GLU A 119 -0.33 3.57 -5.65
C GLU A 119 1.05 3.88 -5.05
N LEU A 120 1.28 3.48 -3.78
CA LEU A 120 2.56 3.72 -3.13
C LEU A 120 3.66 2.87 -3.76
N GLU A 121 3.34 1.63 -4.15
CA GLU A 121 4.29 0.78 -4.88
C GLU A 121 4.65 1.37 -6.25
N ALA A 122 3.66 1.83 -7.01
CA ALA A 122 3.88 2.51 -8.30
C ALA A 122 4.75 3.76 -8.13
N TYR A 123 4.44 4.61 -7.14
CA TYR A 123 5.24 5.80 -6.85
C TYR A 123 6.68 5.46 -6.49
N ALA A 124 6.91 4.41 -5.70
CA ALA A 124 8.27 3.94 -5.41
C ALA A 124 9.00 3.47 -6.67
N CYS A 125 8.32 2.74 -7.58
CA CYS A 125 8.87 2.34 -8.87
C CYS A 125 9.23 3.55 -9.75
N ASP A 126 8.40 4.59 -9.77
CA ASP A 126 8.66 5.82 -10.53
C ASP A 126 9.92 6.52 -10.01
N LEU A 127 10.06 6.70 -8.68
CA LEU A 127 11.25 7.29 -8.07
C LEU A 127 12.51 6.50 -8.40
N LEU A 128 12.45 5.17 -8.33
CA LEU A 128 13.58 4.29 -8.68
C LEU A 128 13.93 4.36 -10.16
N SER A 129 12.95 4.61 -11.03
CA SER A 129 13.15 4.69 -12.48
C SER A 129 13.87 5.96 -12.92
N PHE A 130 13.84 7.03 -12.13
CA PHE A 130 14.64 8.24 -12.41
C PHE A 130 16.16 8.00 -12.30
N GLY A 131 16.60 6.95 -11.61
CA GLY A 131 18.02 6.61 -11.45
C GLY A 131 18.85 7.59 -10.60
N THR A 132 18.23 8.65 -10.07
CA THR A 132 18.89 9.67 -9.25
C THR A 132 18.78 9.43 -7.75
N TYR A 133 17.83 8.61 -7.32
CA TYR A 133 17.55 8.32 -5.93
C TYR A 133 18.14 6.98 -5.51
N THR A 134 18.81 6.96 -4.37
CA THR A 134 19.21 5.70 -3.72
C THR A 134 18.00 5.01 -3.06
N ASN A 135 18.08 3.70 -2.86
CA ASN A 135 17.02 2.94 -2.16
C ASN A 135 16.70 3.52 -0.76
N LYS A 136 17.70 4.08 -0.08
CA LYS A 136 17.52 4.75 1.21
C LYS A 136 16.68 6.03 1.08
N GLN A 137 16.99 6.88 0.11
CA GLN A 137 16.24 8.12 -0.14
C GLN A 137 14.78 7.81 -0.55
N VAL A 138 14.57 6.81 -1.43
CA VAL A 138 13.22 6.38 -1.79
C VAL A 138 12.46 5.85 -0.56
N ALA A 139 13.12 5.10 0.31
CA ALA A 139 12.52 4.60 1.55
C ALA A 139 12.07 5.75 2.47
N GLU A 140 12.89 6.78 2.63
CA GLU A 140 12.55 7.99 3.39
C GLU A 140 11.39 8.77 2.75
N LEU A 141 11.39 8.97 1.43
CA LEU A 141 10.32 9.65 0.70
C LEU A 141 8.99 8.89 0.80
N CYS A 142 9.01 7.58 0.64
CA CYS A 142 7.81 6.73 0.72
C CYS A 142 7.36 6.44 2.17
N GLY A 143 8.20 6.67 3.17
CA GLY A 143 7.96 6.27 4.56
C GLY A 143 7.94 4.75 4.73
N LEU A 144 8.76 4.04 3.98
CA LEU A 144 8.89 2.59 4.00
C LEU A 144 10.27 2.16 4.51
N HIS A 145 10.38 0.88 4.86
CA HIS A 145 11.68 0.32 5.21
C HIS A 145 12.54 0.07 3.96
N GLN A 146 13.84 0.29 4.05
CA GLN A 146 14.76 0.14 2.91
C GLN A 146 14.70 -1.26 2.27
N HIS A 147 14.51 -2.33 3.07
CA HIS A 147 14.35 -3.68 2.53
C HIS A 147 13.08 -3.84 1.67
N THR A 148 12.00 -3.13 2.00
CA THR A 148 10.78 -3.11 1.18
C THR A 148 11.06 -2.46 -0.17
N ILE A 149 11.75 -1.32 -0.18
CA ILE A 149 12.15 -0.65 -1.43
C ILE A 149 13.08 -1.52 -2.26
N LYS A 150 14.08 -2.17 -1.64
CA LYS A 150 14.96 -3.10 -2.35
C LYS A 150 14.20 -4.26 -3.00
N ALA A 151 13.19 -4.82 -2.32
CA ALA A 151 12.36 -5.89 -2.88
C ALA A 151 11.46 -5.39 -4.02
N ILE A 152 10.95 -4.14 -3.95
CA ILE A 152 10.21 -3.50 -5.05
C ILE A 152 11.14 -3.30 -6.25
N ASP A 153 12.31 -2.75 -6.03
CA ASP A 153 13.30 -2.48 -7.08
C ASP A 153 13.76 -3.77 -7.77
N GLN A 154 14.01 -4.82 -7.01
CA GLN A 154 14.36 -6.12 -7.56
C GLN A 154 13.28 -6.63 -8.52
N ARG A 155 12.01 -6.62 -8.14
CA ARG A 155 10.90 -7.05 -9.01
C ARG A 155 10.76 -6.14 -10.25
N ARG A 156 10.94 -4.83 -10.07
CA ARG A 156 10.95 -3.87 -11.17
C ARG A 156 12.04 -4.22 -12.18
N LEU A 157 13.26 -4.45 -11.71
CA LEU A 157 14.39 -4.83 -12.56
C LEU A 157 14.17 -6.20 -13.22
N GLU A 158 13.67 -7.18 -12.47
CA GLU A 158 13.32 -8.49 -13.03
C GLU A 158 12.29 -8.37 -14.15
N SER A 159 11.25 -7.53 -13.98
CA SER A 159 10.24 -7.32 -15.02
C SER A 159 10.81 -6.65 -16.29
N LEU A 160 11.85 -5.83 -16.16
CA LEU A 160 12.49 -5.13 -17.27
C LEU A 160 13.56 -5.98 -17.99
N TYR A 161 14.30 -6.76 -17.23
CA TYR A 161 15.54 -7.40 -17.73
C TYR A 161 15.52 -8.92 -17.72
N VAL A 162 14.45 -9.55 -17.23
CA VAL A 162 14.32 -11.01 -17.21
C VAL A 162 13.13 -11.45 -18.06
N LYS A 163 13.34 -12.34 -19.01
CA LYS A 163 12.31 -13.00 -19.80
C LYS A 163 12.52 -14.51 -19.76
N ASP A 164 11.47 -15.25 -19.45
CA ASP A 164 11.50 -16.73 -19.35
C ASP A 164 12.61 -17.22 -18.39
N GLY A 165 12.83 -16.50 -17.27
CA GLY A 165 13.84 -16.83 -16.28
C GLY A 165 15.31 -16.53 -16.72
N LYS A 166 15.50 -15.87 -17.86
CA LYS A 166 16.82 -15.52 -18.39
C LYS A 166 16.96 -14.00 -18.53
N LEU A 167 18.16 -13.49 -18.24
CA LEU A 167 18.47 -12.10 -18.51
C LEU A 167 18.36 -11.79 -20.01
N ILE A 168 17.66 -10.71 -20.33
CA ILE A 168 17.56 -10.17 -21.69
C ILE A 168 18.94 -9.60 -22.03
N LYS A 169 19.59 -10.18 -23.02
CA LYS A 169 20.87 -9.63 -23.53
C LYS A 169 20.59 -8.41 -24.38
N PRO A 170 21.38 -7.33 -24.24
CA PRO A 170 21.30 -6.19 -25.14
C PRO A 170 21.52 -6.64 -26.59
N THR A 171 20.71 -6.13 -27.50
CA THR A 171 20.84 -6.39 -28.94
C THR A 171 21.88 -5.47 -29.59
N HIS A 172 22.26 -4.42 -28.88
CA HIS A 172 23.24 -3.43 -29.34
C HIS A 172 24.18 -3.09 -28.18
N TYR A 173 25.45 -2.96 -28.45
CA TYR A 173 26.47 -2.54 -27.49
C TYR A 173 27.10 -1.24 -27.99
N ASP A 174 27.24 -0.26 -27.13
CA ASP A 174 27.99 0.94 -27.41
C ASP A 174 29.48 0.62 -27.60
N ARG A 175 30.13 1.39 -28.44
CA ARG A 175 31.57 1.21 -28.76
C ARG A 175 32.45 1.43 -27.53
N PHE A 176 31.96 2.22 -26.57
CA PHE A 176 32.66 2.53 -25.32
C PHE A 176 31.73 2.24 -24.15
N LEU A 177 32.17 1.39 -23.25
CA LEU A 177 31.45 1.05 -22.01
C LEU A 177 32.28 1.60 -20.84
N GLY A 178 31.75 2.55 -20.09
CA GLY A 178 32.28 2.97 -18.81
C GLY A 178 31.73 2.07 -17.71
N ILE A 179 32.57 1.53 -16.84
CA ILE A 179 32.16 0.80 -15.64
C ILE A 179 32.65 1.61 -14.46
N ASP A 180 31.71 2.13 -13.66
CA ASP A 180 32.00 2.74 -12.37
C ASP A 180 31.82 1.70 -11.27
N GLU A 181 32.78 1.59 -10.38
CA GLU A 181 32.68 0.84 -9.13
C GLU A 181 32.05 1.75 -8.08
N PHE A 182 30.92 1.30 -7.51
CA PHE A 182 30.21 1.97 -6.41
C PHE A 182 30.50 1.29 -5.08
#